data_78f9a3140e825a7c6ae73a42b01a14e4
#
_entry.id   78f9a3140e825a7c6ae73a42b01a14e4
#
_cell.length_a   1.000
_cell.length_b   1.000
_cell.length_c   1.000
_cell.angle_alpha   90.00
_cell.angle_beta   90.00
_cell.angle_gamma   90.00
#
_symmetry.space_group_name_H-M   'P 1'
#
loop_
_entity.id
_entity.type
_entity.pdbx_description
1 polymer ?
#
loop_
_entity_poly.entity_id
_entity_poly.type
_entity_poly.pdbx_seq_one_letter_code
_entity_poly.pdbx_strand_id
1 'polypeptide(L)'
;MSKKAKAKEDREHKDILFRLIFGESDKSLTLSLYNAVNKSDYSNAEDIEITTLEDALYLKMKNDVSFIIAATMNFYEHQSTFNPNMPLRMLLYAAGVYSDYVDNHKLDPHSSTLQRIPAPRMVVFYNGDRFFKDRVVLKLSDAFIDGLKGDMEIEVTMLNINYGSNRKLMERCRPLCDYSIFIATVRKYKAEGIDLEEAIRRAMDDLADDSPIKNYLLSMEVSMISKWLTAEYSVPRHEEHLREEGREEQAKFTNSQMKSAGMTIDQRSKMLGLSEETLSSWDQESVNN
;
A
#
# COMPACT_ATOMS: atom_id res chain seq x y z
N MET A 1 -3.16 9.33 -23.80
CA MET A 1 -3.08 8.22 -22.83
C MET A 1 -4.47 7.98 -22.25
N SER A 2 -4.93 6.73 -22.17
CA SER A 2 -6.26 6.44 -21.63
C SER A 2 -6.29 6.69 -20.12
N LYS A 3 -7.45 7.12 -19.54
CA LYS A 3 -7.63 7.32 -18.09
C LYS A 3 -7.16 6.10 -17.26
N LYS A 4 -7.32 4.87 -17.79
CA LYS A 4 -6.84 3.61 -17.17
C LYS A 4 -5.30 3.51 -17.13
N ALA A 5 -4.59 4.01 -18.14
CA ALA A 5 -3.13 3.99 -18.17
C ALA A 5 -2.55 4.98 -17.12
N LYS A 6 -3.13 6.17 -16.99
CA LYS A 6 -2.73 7.18 -16.01
C LYS A 6 -2.99 6.71 -14.56
N ALA A 7 -4.15 6.09 -14.29
CA ALA A 7 -4.47 5.54 -12.98
C ALA A 7 -3.57 4.34 -12.59
N LYS A 8 -3.02 3.61 -13.57
CA LYS A 8 -2.04 2.54 -13.36
C LYS A 8 -0.66 3.13 -13.03
N GLU A 9 -0.23 4.15 -13.79
CA GLU A 9 1.01 4.87 -13.56
C GLU A 9 1.03 5.56 -12.17
N ASP A 10 -0.07 6.19 -11.78
CA ASP A 10 -0.23 6.82 -10.45
C ASP A 10 -0.17 5.80 -9.28
N ARG A 11 -0.57 4.55 -9.49
CA ARG A 11 -0.44 3.49 -8.47
C ARG A 11 0.98 2.96 -8.33
N GLU A 12 1.77 2.95 -9.39
CA GLU A 12 3.15 2.47 -9.38
C GLU A 12 4.12 3.46 -8.69
N HIS A 13 3.71 4.71 -8.50
CA HIS A 13 4.56 5.77 -7.94
C HIS A 13 4.44 5.99 -6.42
N LYS A 14 3.42 5.41 -5.77
CA LYS A 14 3.07 5.73 -4.38
C LYS A 14 4.07 5.32 -3.32
N ASP A 15 4.71 4.19 -3.53
CA ASP A 15 5.49 3.52 -2.49
C ASP A 15 7.00 3.61 -2.77
N ILE A 16 7.37 4.36 -3.85
CA ILE A 16 8.75 4.45 -4.33
C ILE A 16 9.69 5.03 -3.27
N LEU A 17 9.30 6.10 -2.58
CA LEU A 17 10.20 6.75 -1.61
C LEU A 17 10.55 5.83 -0.45
N PHE A 18 9.56 5.10 0.10
CA PHE A 18 9.79 4.11 1.14
C PHE A 18 10.72 2.99 0.66
N ARG A 19 10.46 2.46 -0.54
CA ARG A 19 11.28 1.43 -1.17
C ARG A 19 12.72 1.89 -1.37
N LEU A 20 12.92 3.10 -1.86
CA LEU A 20 14.26 3.67 -2.07
C LEU A 20 15.03 3.82 -0.76
N ILE A 21 14.38 4.31 0.31
CA ILE A 21 15.01 4.48 1.61
C ILE A 21 15.33 3.13 2.26
N PHE A 22 14.38 2.19 2.27
CA PHE A 22 14.49 0.95 3.05
C PHE A 22 14.87 -0.29 2.24
N GLY A 23 14.87 -0.21 0.91
CA GLY A 23 15.16 -1.35 0.03
C GLY A 23 16.39 -1.18 -0.86
N GLU A 24 16.73 0.05 -1.24
CA GLU A 24 17.76 0.28 -2.25
C GLU A 24 18.94 1.15 -1.76
N SER A 25 18.75 1.99 -0.71
CA SER A 25 19.78 2.95 -0.32
C SER A 25 20.95 2.33 0.45
N ASP A 26 20.67 1.86 1.63
CA ASP A 26 21.65 1.33 2.57
C ASP A 26 21.03 0.18 3.37
N LYS A 27 21.63 -1.00 3.27
CA LYS A 27 21.21 -2.20 4.01
C LYS A 27 21.13 -1.95 5.53
N SER A 28 21.87 -0.98 6.08
CA SER A 28 21.79 -0.63 7.49
C SER A 28 20.41 -0.07 7.87
N LEU A 29 19.75 0.68 6.96
CA LEU A 29 18.39 1.18 7.15
C LEU A 29 17.38 0.03 7.13
N THR A 30 17.54 -0.91 6.19
CA THR A 30 16.75 -2.15 6.12
C THR A 30 16.91 -2.97 7.41
N LEU A 31 18.15 -3.12 7.89
CA LEU A 31 18.46 -3.86 9.11
C LEU A 31 17.83 -3.19 10.35
N SER A 32 17.92 -1.87 10.44
CA SER A 32 17.28 -1.10 11.52
C SER A 32 15.77 -1.34 11.54
N LEU A 33 15.12 -1.31 10.37
CA LEU A 33 13.70 -1.58 10.23
C LEU A 33 13.36 -3.02 10.63
N TYR A 34 14.13 -4.01 10.14
CA TYR A 34 13.96 -5.41 10.49
C TYR A 34 14.07 -5.63 12.01
N ASN A 35 15.11 -5.11 12.63
CA ASN A 35 15.34 -5.23 14.07
C ASN A 35 14.17 -4.64 14.89
N ALA A 36 13.67 -3.48 14.48
CA ALA A 36 12.55 -2.84 15.18
C ALA A 36 11.26 -3.65 15.07
N VAL A 37 10.95 -4.18 13.88
CA VAL A 37 9.73 -4.98 13.62
C VAL A 37 9.80 -6.31 14.37
N ASN A 38 10.94 -6.99 14.33
CA ASN A 38 11.11 -8.33 14.89
C ASN A 38 11.63 -8.35 16.32
N LYS A 39 11.93 -7.17 16.90
CA LYS A 39 12.52 -7.02 18.25
C LYS A 39 13.85 -7.76 18.40
N SER A 40 14.65 -7.74 17.34
CA SER A 40 15.98 -8.33 17.25
C SER A 40 17.05 -7.24 17.29
N ASP A 41 18.32 -7.64 17.40
CA ASP A 41 19.46 -6.73 17.51
C ASP A 41 20.64 -7.23 16.64
N TYR A 42 20.35 -7.61 15.38
CA TYR A 42 21.40 -7.94 14.41
C TYR A 42 22.23 -6.71 14.09
N SER A 43 23.55 -6.89 13.98
CA SER A 43 24.51 -5.78 13.79
C SER A 43 25.16 -5.75 12.41
N ASN A 44 25.14 -6.85 11.68
CA ASN A 44 25.77 -6.94 10.37
C ASN A 44 24.74 -6.80 9.25
N ALA A 45 24.75 -5.66 8.55
CA ALA A 45 23.83 -5.39 7.44
C ALA A 45 24.16 -6.26 6.19
N GLU A 46 25.37 -6.77 6.07
CA GLU A 46 25.73 -7.63 4.94
C GLU A 46 25.08 -9.02 4.99
N ASP A 47 24.51 -9.39 6.15
CA ASP A 47 23.72 -10.63 6.27
C ASP A 47 22.34 -10.54 5.57
N ILE A 48 21.98 -9.35 5.06
CA ILE A 48 20.75 -9.13 4.29
C ILE A 48 20.99 -9.49 2.82
N GLU A 49 20.22 -10.46 2.32
CA GLU A 49 20.09 -10.78 0.91
C GLU A 49 18.81 -10.16 0.35
N ILE A 50 18.95 -9.23 -0.58
CA ILE A 50 17.79 -8.58 -1.23
C ILE A 50 17.21 -9.52 -2.27
N THR A 51 15.89 -9.73 -2.21
CA THR A 51 15.12 -10.62 -3.08
C THR A 51 13.92 -9.91 -3.73
N THR A 52 13.96 -8.57 -3.81
CA THR A 52 12.86 -7.76 -4.36
C THR A 52 12.64 -8.09 -5.84
N LEU A 53 11.37 -8.33 -6.20
CA LEU A 53 10.97 -8.58 -7.58
C LEU A 53 10.97 -7.27 -8.38
N GLU A 54 11.87 -7.12 -9.33
CA GLU A 54 11.89 -5.97 -10.25
C GLU A 54 10.85 -6.08 -11.35
N ASP A 55 10.67 -7.28 -11.93
CA ASP A 55 9.63 -7.61 -12.92
C ASP A 55 9.30 -9.11 -12.84
N ALA A 56 8.28 -9.48 -12.11
CA ALA A 56 7.74 -10.83 -12.21
C ALA A 56 7.04 -10.98 -13.57
N LEU A 57 7.71 -11.59 -14.52
CA LEU A 57 7.30 -11.77 -15.94
C LEU A 57 5.88 -12.34 -16.08
N TYR A 58 5.40 -13.13 -15.11
CA TYR A 58 4.12 -13.80 -15.15
C TYR A 58 2.99 -13.04 -14.46
N LEU A 59 3.25 -12.18 -13.46
CA LEU A 59 2.21 -11.58 -12.63
C LEU A 59 2.05 -10.07 -12.83
N LYS A 60 2.97 -9.40 -13.55
CA LYS A 60 3.01 -7.93 -13.69
C LYS A 60 2.87 -7.21 -12.35
N MET A 61 3.40 -7.79 -11.29
CA MET A 61 3.31 -7.31 -9.91
C MET A 61 4.72 -7.06 -9.38
N LYS A 62 4.89 -5.91 -8.75
CA LYS A 62 6.11 -5.54 -8.03
C LYS A 62 5.79 -5.50 -6.55
N ASN A 63 6.70 -5.94 -5.71
CA ASN A 63 6.65 -5.70 -4.27
C ASN A 63 7.64 -4.58 -3.89
N ASP A 64 7.40 -3.91 -2.77
CA ASP A 64 8.23 -2.76 -2.39
C ASP A 64 9.63 -3.21 -1.95
N VAL A 65 9.72 -4.05 -0.93
CA VAL A 65 10.99 -4.56 -0.40
C VAL A 65 10.83 -6.01 0.02
N SER A 66 11.65 -6.92 -0.52
CA SER A 66 11.80 -8.26 0.03
C SER A 66 13.27 -8.61 0.23
N PHE A 67 13.56 -9.34 1.28
CA PHE A 67 14.91 -9.72 1.64
C PHE A 67 14.94 -10.93 2.59
N ILE A 68 16.07 -11.63 2.59
CA ILE A 68 16.33 -12.74 3.51
C ILE A 68 17.31 -12.26 4.58
N ILE A 69 17.00 -12.59 5.82
CA ILE A 69 17.93 -12.49 6.96
C ILE A 69 17.57 -13.58 7.97
N ALA A 70 18.57 -14.21 8.57
CA ALA A 70 18.40 -15.20 9.64
C ALA A 70 17.33 -16.28 9.33
N ALA A 71 17.36 -16.85 8.10
CA ALA A 71 16.41 -17.84 7.61
C ALA A 71 14.93 -17.38 7.57
N THR A 72 14.70 -16.08 7.55
CA THR A 72 13.37 -15.49 7.30
C THR A 72 13.37 -14.72 6.00
N MET A 73 12.32 -14.90 5.19
CA MET A 73 12.05 -14.13 4.00
C MET A 73 11.02 -13.06 4.32
N ASN A 74 11.43 -11.81 4.27
CA ASN A 74 10.64 -10.68 4.70
C ASN A 74 10.02 -9.99 3.48
N PHE A 75 8.71 -9.75 3.53
CA PHE A 75 7.93 -9.02 2.55
C PHE A 75 7.41 -7.75 3.22
N TYR A 76 8.00 -6.62 2.87
CA TYR A 76 7.65 -5.31 3.42
C TYR A 76 7.01 -4.47 2.33
N GLU A 77 5.80 -4.02 2.59
CA GLU A 77 5.02 -3.15 1.69
C GLU A 77 4.69 -1.84 2.40
N HIS A 78 4.70 -0.76 1.68
CA HIS A 78 4.24 0.55 2.15
C HIS A 78 2.89 0.88 1.54
N GLN A 79 1.97 1.46 2.32
CA GLN A 79 0.66 1.85 1.82
C GLN A 79 0.16 3.15 2.43
N SER A 80 -0.23 4.09 1.59
CA SER A 80 -0.97 5.30 1.97
C SER A 80 -2.49 5.09 1.97
N THR A 81 -2.98 4.00 1.37
CA THR A 81 -4.40 3.66 1.32
C THR A 81 -4.63 2.28 1.91
N PHE A 82 -5.67 2.14 2.74
CA PHE A 82 -6.03 0.83 3.29
C PHE A 82 -6.52 -0.12 2.20
N ASN A 83 -5.91 -1.31 2.15
CA ASN A 83 -6.31 -2.36 1.22
C ASN A 83 -6.53 -3.68 1.98
N PRO A 84 -7.79 -4.16 2.10
CA PRO A 84 -8.09 -5.41 2.79
C PRO A 84 -7.58 -6.65 2.03
N ASN A 85 -7.25 -6.53 0.73
CA ASN A 85 -6.76 -7.63 -0.10
C ASN A 85 -5.25 -7.86 0.02
N MET A 86 -4.59 -7.26 1.01
CA MET A 86 -3.15 -7.45 1.21
C MET A 86 -2.74 -8.91 1.40
N PRO A 87 -3.46 -9.77 2.13
CA PRO A 87 -3.10 -11.19 2.22
C PRO A 87 -3.07 -11.89 0.86
N LEU A 88 -4.02 -11.60 -0.02
CA LEU A 88 -4.03 -12.14 -1.38
C LEU A 88 -2.85 -11.60 -2.22
N ARG A 89 -2.55 -10.30 -2.13
CA ARG A 89 -1.38 -9.72 -2.81
C ARG A 89 -0.07 -10.34 -2.33
N MET A 90 0.07 -10.48 -1.01
CA MET A 90 1.26 -11.08 -0.39
C MET A 90 1.44 -12.55 -0.77
N LEU A 91 0.36 -13.33 -0.93
CA LEU A 91 0.40 -14.68 -1.47
C LEU A 91 1.06 -14.71 -2.86
N LEU A 92 0.60 -13.83 -3.75
CA LEU A 92 1.11 -13.76 -5.12
C LEU A 92 2.57 -13.30 -5.17
N TYR A 93 2.96 -12.32 -4.33
CA TYR A 93 4.36 -11.89 -4.22
C TYR A 93 5.24 -13.00 -3.68
N ALA A 94 4.82 -13.67 -2.61
CA ALA A 94 5.58 -14.76 -2.02
C ALA A 94 5.78 -15.91 -3.00
N ALA A 95 4.76 -16.27 -3.78
CA ALA A 95 4.88 -17.30 -4.81
C ALA A 95 5.96 -16.95 -5.84
N GLY A 96 6.04 -15.71 -6.31
CA GLY A 96 7.09 -15.25 -7.23
C GLY A 96 8.48 -15.31 -6.60
N VAL A 97 8.66 -14.70 -5.42
CA VAL A 97 9.96 -14.67 -4.72
C VAL A 97 10.43 -16.07 -4.35
N TYR A 98 9.54 -16.97 -3.94
CA TYR A 98 9.93 -18.37 -3.67
C TYR A 98 10.26 -19.13 -4.93
N SER A 99 9.61 -18.86 -6.07
CA SER A 99 10.01 -19.44 -7.36
C SER A 99 11.45 -19.06 -7.70
N ASP A 100 11.78 -17.77 -7.63
CA ASP A 100 13.14 -17.29 -7.89
C ASP A 100 14.14 -17.84 -6.87
N TYR A 101 13.76 -17.96 -5.60
CA TYR A 101 14.59 -18.55 -4.55
C TYR A 101 14.92 -20.02 -4.86
N VAL A 102 13.92 -20.81 -5.26
CA VAL A 102 14.08 -22.23 -5.63
C VAL A 102 15.06 -22.37 -6.79
N ASP A 103 14.89 -21.55 -7.83
CA ASP A 103 15.73 -21.58 -9.03
C ASP A 103 17.17 -21.15 -8.72
N ASN A 104 17.37 -20.05 -8.01
CA ASN A 104 18.68 -19.50 -7.67
C ASN A 104 19.48 -20.43 -6.74
N HIS A 105 18.81 -21.14 -5.82
CA HIS A 105 19.44 -22.08 -4.90
C HIS A 105 19.46 -23.51 -5.43
N LYS A 106 18.99 -23.73 -6.68
CA LYS A 106 18.96 -25.06 -7.33
C LYS A 106 18.23 -26.11 -6.49
N LEU A 107 17.15 -25.69 -5.80
CA LEU A 107 16.31 -26.61 -5.05
C LEU A 107 15.43 -27.41 -6.02
N ASP A 108 15.16 -28.66 -5.67
CA ASP A 108 14.28 -29.51 -6.47
C ASP A 108 12.99 -29.82 -5.71
N PRO A 109 11.86 -29.16 -6.04
CA PRO A 109 10.57 -29.41 -5.38
C PRO A 109 10.05 -30.84 -5.59
N HIS A 110 10.59 -31.57 -6.59
CA HIS A 110 10.23 -32.98 -6.88
C HIS A 110 11.13 -33.99 -6.17
N SER A 111 12.14 -33.51 -5.43
CA SER A 111 13.03 -34.39 -4.67
C SER A 111 12.29 -35.15 -3.58
N SER A 112 12.69 -36.37 -3.32
CA SER A 112 12.23 -37.15 -2.16
C SER A 112 12.80 -36.65 -0.82
N THR A 113 13.78 -35.74 -0.86
CA THR A 113 14.38 -35.10 0.30
C THR A 113 13.71 -33.75 0.56
N LEU A 114 13.29 -33.48 1.81
CA LEU A 114 12.68 -32.22 2.20
C LEU A 114 13.60 -31.04 1.88
N GLN A 115 13.15 -30.15 0.99
CA GLN A 115 13.83 -28.89 0.68
C GLN A 115 13.46 -27.84 1.74
N ARG A 116 14.48 -27.20 2.33
CA ARG A 116 14.26 -26.17 3.35
C ARG A 116 14.32 -24.80 2.71
N ILE A 117 13.32 -23.96 3.04
CA ILE A 117 13.17 -22.59 2.55
C ILE A 117 13.03 -21.62 3.73
N PRO A 118 13.40 -20.34 3.56
CA PRO A 118 13.20 -19.32 4.60
C PRO A 118 11.73 -19.15 4.96
N ALA A 119 11.44 -18.91 6.24
CA ALA A 119 10.06 -18.70 6.70
C ALA A 119 9.55 -17.30 6.29
N PRO A 120 8.33 -17.14 5.71
CA PRO A 120 7.83 -15.84 5.28
C PRO A 120 7.41 -14.97 6.47
N ARG A 121 7.67 -13.65 6.35
CA ARG A 121 7.18 -12.60 7.24
C ARG A 121 6.58 -11.49 6.39
N MET A 122 5.33 -11.15 6.63
CA MET A 122 4.55 -10.22 5.81
C MET A 122 4.10 -9.03 6.63
N VAL A 123 4.60 -7.84 6.28
CA VAL A 123 4.36 -6.60 7.01
C VAL A 123 3.99 -5.48 6.04
N VAL A 124 2.95 -4.74 6.38
CA VAL A 124 2.53 -3.52 5.70
C VAL A 124 2.77 -2.33 6.61
N PHE A 125 3.48 -1.33 6.12
CA PHE A 125 3.66 -0.04 6.76
C PHE A 125 2.63 0.94 6.20
N TYR A 126 1.66 1.31 7.05
CA TYR A 126 0.54 2.17 6.66
C TYR A 126 0.74 3.60 7.15
N ASN A 127 0.70 4.56 6.23
CA ASN A 127 0.78 5.99 6.55
C ASN A 127 -0.37 6.83 5.98
N GLY A 128 -1.51 6.21 5.70
CA GLY A 128 -2.69 6.92 5.15
C GLY A 128 -3.44 7.77 6.18
N ASP A 129 -4.44 8.52 5.69
CA ASP A 129 -5.18 9.51 6.48
C ASP A 129 -6.27 8.92 7.40
N ARG A 130 -6.63 7.64 7.20
CA ARG A 130 -7.63 6.99 8.04
C ARG A 130 -7.06 6.72 9.41
N PHE A 131 -7.89 6.96 10.47
CA PHE A 131 -7.54 6.53 11.81
C PHE A 131 -7.46 5.01 11.87
N PHE A 132 -6.31 4.53 12.31
CA PHE A 132 -6.04 3.11 12.48
C PHE A 132 -5.50 2.84 13.88
N LYS A 133 -5.75 1.64 14.38
CA LYS A 133 -5.00 1.09 15.51
C LYS A 133 -3.53 1.02 15.13
N ASP A 134 -2.63 1.05 16.11
CA ASP A 134 -1.19 0.90 15.90
C ASP A 134 -0.84 -0.36 15.10
N ARG A 135 -1.61 -1.44 15.29
CA ARG A 135 -1.44 -2.73 14.63
C ARG A 135 -2.78 -3.36 14.29
N VAL A 136 -2.87 -3.87 13.07
CA VAL A 136 -3.98 -4.71 12.58
C VAL A 136 -3.39 -5.97 11.93
N VAL A 137 -4.05 -7.11 12.08
CA VAL A 137 -3.71 -8.33 11.34
C VAL A 137 -4.82 -8.56 10.32
N LEU A 138 -4.44 -8.67 9.06
CA LEU A 138 -5.31 -9.02 7.95
C LEU A 138 -5.11 -10.50 7.63
N LYS A 139 -6.19 -11.22 7.34
CA LYS A 139 -6.17 -12.67 7.09
C LYS A 139 -6.67 -12.99 5.69
N LEU A 140 -6.05 -13.98 5.05
CA LEU A 140 -6.49 -14.45 3.74
C LEU A 140 -7.88 -15.10 3.84
N SER A 141 -8.16 -15.79 4.94
CA SER A 141 -9.47 -16.42 5.20
C SER A 141 -10.64 -15.42 5.22
N ASP A 142 -10.40 -14.13 5.51
CA ASP A 142 -11.44 -13.10 5.46
C ASP A 142 -11.95 -12.84 4.02
N ALA A 143 -11.20 -13.28 3.01
CA ALA A 143 -11.55 -13.15 1.60
C ALA A 143 -12.19 -14.44 1.01
N PHE A 144 -12.34 -15.51 1.78
CA PHE A 144 -12.93 -16.74 1.27
C PHE A 144 -14.44 -16.60 1.09
N ILE A 145 -14.93 -17.07 -0.07
CA ILE A 145 -16.35 -17.00 -0.43
C ILE A 145 -17.18 -17.75 0.64
N ASP A 146 -18.27 -17.13 1.08
CA ASP A 146 -19.22 -17.63 2.07
C ASP A 146 -18.59 -18.00 3.44
N GLY A 147 -17.39 -17.47 3.74
CA GLY A 147 -16.68 -17.75 4.98
C GLY A 147 -16.24 -19.22 5.13
N LEU A 148 -16.08 -19.92 4.01
CA LEU A 148 -15.60 -21.30 4.00
C LEU A 148 -14.20 -21.40 4.61
N LYS A 149 -13.92 -22.50 5.28
CA LYS A 149 -12.58 -22.79 5.77
C LYS A 149 -11.74 -23.42 4.67
N GLY A 150 -10.51 -22.93 4.49
CA GLY A 150 -9.51 -23.50 3.59
C GLY A 150 -8.30 -24.02 4.38
N ASP A 151 -7.45 -24.78 3.71
CA ASP A 151 -6.22 -25.33 4.29
C ASP A 151 -5.04 -24.33 4.21
N MET A 152 -5.24 -23.15 3.61
CA MET A 152 -4.23 -22.11 3.49
C MET A 152 -4.66 -20.87 4.28
N GLU A 153 -3.74 -20.37 5.13
CA GLU A 153 -3.90 -19.09 5.81
C GLU A 153 -2.65 -18.23 5.61
N ILE A 154 -2.86 -16.95 5.33
CA ILE A 154 -1.82 -15.93 5.30
C ILE A 154 -2.24 -14.78 6.19
N GLU A 155 -1.40 -14.48 7.17
CA GLU A 155 -1.58 -13.34 8.06
C GLU A 155 -0.60 -12.24 7.67
N VAL A 156 -1.13 -11.03 7.44
CA VAL A 156 -0.34 -9.84 7.15
C VAL A 156 -0.47 -8.87 8.31
N THR A 157 0.66 -8.52 8.93
CA THR A 157 0.69 -7.49 9.97
C THR A 157 0.75 -6.10 9.34
N MET A 158 -0.28 -5.30 9.53
CA MET A 158 -0.29 -3.88 9.16
C MET A 158 0.07 -3.03 10.37
N LEU A 159 1.10 -2.19 10.23
CA LEU A 159 1.63 -1.29 11.24
C LEU A 159 1.36 0.16 10.83
N ASN A 160 0.67 0.91 11.68
CA ASN A 160 0.46 2.34 11.45
C ASN A 160 1.77 3.10 11.73
N ILE A 161 2.32 3.73 10.69
CA ILE A 161 3.55 4.50 10.77
C ILE A 161 3.32 6.02 10.68
N ASN A 162 2.09 6.48 10.83
CA ASN A 162 1.85 7.93 10.96
C ASN A 162 2.54 8.49 12.21
N TYR A 163 2.98 9.74 12.11
CA TYR A 163 3.59 10.44 13.24
C TYR A 163 2.67 10.40 14.48
N GLY A 164 3.24 10.01 15.61
CA GLY A 164 2.51 9.82 16.86
C GLY A 164 1.93 8.41 17.09
N SER A 165 1.93 7.53 16.07
CA SER A 165 1.51 6.12 16.18
C SER A 165 2.71 5.21 16.44
N ASN A 166 2.45 3.98 16.91
CA ASN A 166 3.45 2.91 17.11
C ASN A 166 4.73 3.37 17.80
N ARG A 167 4.58 4.13 18.89
CA ARG A 167 5.70 4.78 19.59
C ARG A 167 6.89 3.83 19.85
N LYS A 168 6.62 2.61 20.30
CA LYS A 168 7.68 1.62 20.57
C LYS A 168 8.44 1.18 19.32
N LEU A 169 7.78 1.12 18.16
CA LEU A 169 8.41 0.84 16.88
C LEU A 169 9.29 2.02 16.46
N MET A 170 8.77 3.24 16.57
CA MET A 170 9.49 4.47 16.22
C MET A 170 10.73 4.70 17.07
N GLU A 171 10.65 4.43 18.39
CA GLU A 171 11.80 4.50 19.31
C GLU A 171 12.90 3.48 18.96
N ARG A 172 12.56 2.34 18.36
CA ARG A 172 13.52 1.30 17.94
C ARG A 172 14.08 1.48 16.53
N CYS A 173 13.42 2.28 15.69
CA CYS A 173 13.84 2.52 14.30
C CYS A 173 13.88 4.02 14.01
N ARG A 174 15.02 4.67 14.26
CA ARG A 174 15.21 6.10 14.00
C ARG A 174 14.93 6.45 12.52
N PRO A 175 15.39 5.67 11.50
CA PRO A 175 15.08 5.97 10.11
C PRO A 175 13.57 5.99 9.81
N LEU A 176 12.80 5.06 10.39
CA LEU A 176 11.34 5.02 10.22
C LEU A 176 10.66 6.20 10.92
N CYS A 177 11.13 6.56 12.11
CA CYS A 177 10.64 7.74 12.84
C CYS A 177 10.84 9.01 12.02
N ASP A 178 12.05 9.21 11.48
CA ASP A 178 12.38 10.39 10.69
C ASP A 178 11.61 10.42 9.36
N TYR A 179 11.40 9.27 8.72
CA TYR A 179 10.49 9.16 7.58
C TYR A 179 9.05 9.59 7.92
N SER A 180 8.54 9.12 9.06
CA SER A 180 7.20 9.48 9.56
C SER A 180 7.08 10.99 9.82
N ILE A 181 8.11 11.59 10.44
CA ILE A 181 8.19 13.04 10.68
C ILE A 181 8.22 13.80 9.35
N PHE A 182 9.07 13.38 8.41
CA PHE A 182 9.18 13.99 7.08
C PHE A 182 7.82 14.04 6.36
N ILE A 183 7.13 12.91 6.25
CA ILE A 183 5.82 12.83 5.59
C ILE A 183 4.78 13.70 6.33
N ALA A 184 4.74 13.67 7.66
CA ALA A 184 3.82 14.50 8.45
C ALA A 184 4.10 16.00 8.25
N THR A 185 5.37 16.40 8.16
CA THR A 185 5.78 17.79 7.95
C THR A 185 5.40 18.28 6.53
N VAL A 186 5.62 17.45 5.51
CA VAL A 186 5.16 17.77 4.14
C VAL A 186 3.64 17.97 4.11
N ARG A 187 2.87 17.07 4.75
CA ARG A 187 1.41 17.18 4.84
C ARG A 187 0.98 18.47 5.56
N LYS A 188 1.65 18.82 6.65
CA LYS A 188 1.41 20.07 7.39
C LYS A 188 1.59 21.28 6.48
N TYR A 189 2.72 21.40 5.81
CA TYR A 189 2.99 22.54 4.93
C TYR A 189 2.03 22.60 3.74
N LYS A 190 1.62 21.44 3.21
CA LYS A 190 0.56 21.38 2.18
C LYS A 190 -0.78 21.89 2.69
N ALA A 191 -1.17 21.57 3.92
CA ALA A 191 -2.40 22.06 4.55
C ALA A 191 -2.36 23.60 4.79
N GLU A 192 -1.18 24.17 4.97
CA GLU A 192 -0.93 25.63 5.07
C GLU A 192 -0.95 26.31 3.69
N GLY A 193 -1.17 25.58 2.59
CA GLY A 193 -1.24 26.14 1.22
C GLY A 193 0.10 26.30 0.52
N ILE A 194 1.19 25.80 1.10
CA ILE A 194 2.52 25.84 0.49
C ILE A 194 2.57 24.88 -0.70
N ASP A 195 3.27 25.30 -1.78
CA ASP A 195 3.51 24.40 -2.92
C ASP A 195 4.22 23.12 -2.50
N LEU A 196 3.97 22.01 -3.23
CA LEU A 196 4.46 20.69 -2.81
C LEU A 196 6.00 20.62 -2.82
N GLU A 197 6.67 21.15 -3.84
CA GLU A 197 8.13 21.11 -3.88
C GLU A 197 8.76 21.95 -2.76
N GLU A 198 8.17 23.10 -2.48
CA GLU A 198 8.63 23.93 -1.38
C GLU A 198 8.32 23.29 -0.01
N ALA A 199 7.17 22.63 0.14
CA ALA A 199 6.83 21.87 1.33
C ALA A 199 7.84 20.73 1.58
N ILE A 200 8.28 20.04 0.52
CA ILE A 200 9.31 19.00 0.57
C ILE A 200 10.64 19.58 1.02
N ARG A 201 11.10 20.70 0.41
CA ARG A 201 12.37 21.35 0.80
C ARG A 201 12.38 21.72 2.28
N ARG A 202 11.33 22.40 2.76
CA ARG A 202 11.20 22.76 4.17
C ARG A 202 11.16 21.54 5.08
N ALA A 203 10.44 20.50 4.71
CA ALA A 203 10.39 19.28 5.50
C ALA A 203 11.74 18.54 5.58
N MET A 204 12.57 18.63 4.53
CA MET A 204 13.96 18.12 4.58
C MET A 204 14.84 18.97 5.50
N ASP A 205 14.71 20.29 5.44
CA ASP A 205 15.46 21.22 6.30
C ASP A 205 15.10 21.04 7.78
N ASP A 206 13.83 20.80 8.08
CA ASP A 206 13.31 20.57 9.43
C ASP A 206 13.76 19.23 10.06
N LEU A 207 14.23 18.27 9.25
CA LEU A 207 14.81 17.04 9.81
C LEU A 207 16.09 17.37 10.59
N ALA A 208 16.28 16.67 11.69
CA ALA A 208 17.49 16.81 12.49
C ALA A 208 18.75 16.56 11.64
N ASP A 209 19.84 17.27 11.92
CA ASP A 209 21.08 17.17 11.12
C ASP A 209 21.74 15.79 11.22
N ASP A 210 21.50 15.07 12.32
CA ASP A 210 21.94 13.69 12.55
C ASP A 210 20.94 12.63 12.02
N SER A 211 19.92 13.04 11.28
CA SER A 211 18.94 12.11 10.72
C SER A 211 19.58 11.15 9.70
N PRO A 212 19.43 9.84 9.88
CA PRO A 212 20.04 8.85 8.99
C PRO A 212 19.49 8.90 7.55
N ILE A 213 18.32 9.51 7.32
CA ILE A 213 17.71 9.63 5.99
C ILE A 213 17.89 11.01 5.35
N LYS A 214 18.31 12.04 6.12
CA LYS A 214 18.38 13.43 5.62
C LYS A 214 19.31 13.57 4.42
N ASN A 215 20.54 13.07 4.52
CA ASN A 215 21.52 13.16 3.42
C ASN A 215 21.05 12.41 2.18
N TYR A 216 20.36 11.27 2.35
CA TYR A 216 19.80 10.53 1.25
C TYR A 216 18.68 11.30 0.54
N LEU A 217 17.76 11.89 1.31
CA LEU A 217 16.70 12.76 0.76
C LEU A 217 17.29 13.99 0.03
N LEU A 218 18.30 14.65 0.60
CA LEU A 218 18.98 15.79 0.00
C LEU A 218 19.74 15.45 -1.29
N SER A 219 20.13 14.18 -1.49
CA SER A 219 20.76 13.72 -2.72
C SER A 219 19.78 13.52 -3.88
N MET A 220 18.47 13.52 -3.60
CA MET A 220 17.41 13.33 -4.60
C MET A 220 16.95 14.68 -5.15
N GLU A 221 16.52 14.68 -6.42
CA GLU A 221 15.82 15.85 -6.98
C GLU A 221 14.43 16.00 -6.33
N VAL A 222 14.15 17.19 -5.82
CA VAL A 222 12.85 17.51 -5.18
C VAL A 222 11.67 17.25 -6.12
N SER A 223 11.84 17.53 -7.41
CA SER A 223 10.83 17.25 -8.44
C SER A 223 10.46 15.77 -8.55
N MET A 224 11.42 14.85 -8.32
CA MET A 224 11.15 13.41 -8.29
C MET A 224 10.36 13.03 -7.04
N ILE A 225 10.78 13.49 -5.87
CA ILE A 225 10.05 13.26 -4.62
C ILE A 225 8.64 13.85 -4.72
N SER A 226 8.49 15.04 -5.28
CA SER A 226 7.21 15.69 -5.54
C SER A 226 6.30 14.82 -6.42
N LYS A 227 6.85 14.27 -7.49
CA LYS A 227 6.10 13.35 -8.38
C LYS A 227 5.58 12.11 -7.63
N TRP A 228 6.41 11.50 -6.79
CA TRP A 228 6.02 10.32 -6.01
C TRP A 228 4.96 10.65 -4.95
N LEU A 229 5.13 11.74 -4.21
CA LEU A 229 4.16 12.17 -3.21
C LEU A 229 2.86 12.69 -3.84
N THR A 230 2.88 13.30 -5.04
CA THR A 230 1.67 13.70 -5.76
C THR A 230 0.78 12.51 -6.07
N ALA A 231 1.37 11.38 -6.45
CA ALA A 231 0.62 10.14 -6.64
C ALA A 231 -0.05 9.68 -5.33
N GLU A 232 0.61 9.85 -4.19
CA GLU A 232 0.04 9.58 -2.86
C GLU A 232 -1.17 10.48 -2.55
N TYR A 233 -1.13 11.76 -2.89
CA TYR A 233 -2.23 12.72 -2.65
C TYR A 233 -3.38 12.61 -3.66
N SER A 234 -3.15 12.07 -4.86
CA SER A 234 -4.19 11.99 -5.90
C SER A 234 -5.18 10.85 -5.70
N VAL A 235 -4.82 9.82 -4.95
CA VAL A 235 -5.60 8.59 -4.79
C VAL A 235 -6.81 8.70 -3.86
N PRO A 236 -6.78 9.40 -2.72
CA PRO A 236 -8.00 9.62 -1.94
C PRO A 236 -9.12 10.24 -2.78
N ARG A 237 -8.83 11.24 -3.60
CA ARG A 237 -9.81 11.83 -4.54
C ARG A 237 -10.29 10.85 -5.59
N HIS A 238 -9.40 10.04 -6.14
CA HIS A 238 -9.78 9.08 -7.18
C HIS A 238 -10.59 7.91 -6.62
N GLU A 239 -10.24 7.39 -5.42
CA GLU A 239 -11.04 6.37 -4.74
C GLU A 239 -12.40 6.90 -4.28
N GLU A 240 -12.48 8.14 -3.83
CA GLU A 240 -13.73 8.80 -3.48
C GLU A 240 -14.60 8.97 -4.73
N HIS A 241 -14.01 9.42 -5.84
CA HIS A 241 -14.70 9.52 -7.13
C HIS A 241 -15.15 8.16 -7.67
N LEU A 242 -14.31 7.12 -7.61
CA LEU A 242 -14.71 5.75 -8.00
C LEU A 242 -15.79 5.17 -7.08
N ARG A 243 -15.80 5.53 -5.80
CA ARG A 243 -16.85 5.13 -4.86
C ARG A 243 -18.16 5.89 -5.14
N GLU A 244 -18.05 7.16 -5.50
CA GLU A 244 -19.20 7.96 -5.92
C GLU A 244 -19.77 7.45 -7.24
N GLU A 245 -18.92 7.19 -8.25
CA GLU A 245 -19.31 6.56 -9.51
C GLU A 245 -19.98 5.18 -9.28
N GLY A 246 -19.37 4.32 -8.44
CA GLY A 246 -19.91 3.01 -8.13
C GLY A 246 -21.23 3.07 -7.33
N ARG A 247 -21.40 4.06 -6.45
CA ARG A 247 -22.69 4.33 -5.77
C ARG A 247 -23.76 4.82 -6.74
N GLU A 248 -23.37 5.70 -7.66
CA GLU A 248 -24.25 6.20 -8.69
C GLU A 248 -24.68 5.10 -9.67
N GLU A 249 -23.76 4.26 -10.15
CA GLU A 249 -24.07 3.10 -11.00
C GLU A 249 -25.00 2.11 -10.29
N GLN A 250 -24.72 1.81 -9.02
CA GLN A 250 -25.58 0.95 -8.20
C GLN A 250 -26.99 1.57 -8.00
N ALA A 251 -27.06 2.88 -7.77
CA ALA A 251 -28.33 3.58 -7.63
C ALA A 251 -29.10 3.60 -8.95
N LYS A 252 -28.44 3.83 -10.10
CA LYS A 252 -29.04 3.73 -11.45
C LYS A 252 -29.58 2.34 -11.72
N PHE A 253 -28.79 1.30 -11.41
CA PHE A 253 -29.22 -0.11 -11.55
C PHE A 253 -30.46 -0.39 -10.67
N THR A 254 -30.43 -0.01 -9.41
CA THR A 254 -31.55 -0.19 -8.48
C THR A 254 -32.79 0.58 -8.94
N ASN A 255 -32.62 1.83 -9.43
CA ASN A 255 -33.70 2.62 -10.01
C ASN A 255 -34.38 1.90 -11.19
N SER A 256 -33.58 1.31 -12.08
CA SER A 256 -34.10 0.58 -13.24
C SER A 256 -34.89 -0.67 -12.83
N GLN A 257 -34.44 -1.41 -11.81
CA GLN A 257 -35.15 -2.55 -11.25
C GLN A 257 -36.49 -2.16 -10.63
N MET A 258 -36.52 -1.08 -9.84
CA MET A 258 -37.73 -0.55 -9.21
C MET A 258 -38.74 -0.05 -10.25
N LYS A 259 -38.25 0.61 -11.32
CA LYS A 259 -39.07 1.03 -12.47
C LYS A 259 -39.69 -0.16 -13.16
N SER A 260 -38.90 -1.20 -13.43
CA SER A 260 -39.40 -2.44 -14.04
C SER A 260 -40.41 -3.18 -13.16
N ALA A 261 -40.32 -3.03 -11.84
CA ALA A 261 -41.29 -3.52 -10.85
C ALA A 261 -42.56 -2.66 -10.77
N GLY A 262 -42.69 -1.60 -11.57
CA GLY A 262 -43.90 -0.73 -11.63
C GLY A 262 -43.97 0.34 -10.56
N MET A 263 -42.86 0.63 -9.84
CA MET A 263 -42.85 1.67 -8.82
C MET A 263 -42.88 3.08 -9.43
N THR A 264 -43.69 3.96 -8.82
CA THR A 264 -43.76 5.37 -9.23
C THR A 264 -42.45 6.11 -8.92
N ILE A 265 -42.24 7.26 -9.56
CA ILE A 265 -41.04 8.07 -9.35
C ILE A 265 -40.96 8.59 -7.91
N ASP A 266 -42.07 8.97 -7.30
CA ASP A 266 -42.16 9.39 -5.88
C ASP A 266 -41.75 8.26 -4.93
N GLN A 267 -42.18 7.02 -5.18
CA GLN A 267 -41.79 5.86 -4.40
C GLN A 267 -40.29 5.57 -4.53
N ARG A 268 -39.75 5.65 -5.75
CA ARG A 268 -38.30 5.43 -6.01
C ARG A 268 -37.45 6.54 -5.36
N SER A 269 -37.89 7.80 -5.45
CA SER A 269 -37.26 8.96 -4.81
C SER A 269 -37.14 8.77 -3.30
N LYS A 270 -38.22 8.36 -2.63
CA LYS A 270 -38.22 8.10 -1.17
C LYS A 270 -37.31 6.94 -0.77
N MET A 271 -37.27 5.88 -1.55
CA MET A 271 -36.44 4.69 -1.25
C MET A 271 -34.96 4.91 -1.51
N LEU A 272 -34.60 5.64 -2.56
CA LEU A 272 -33.20 5.90 -2.94
C LEU A 272 -32.63 7.15 -2.28
N GLY A 273 -33.48 8.02 -1.69
CA GLY A 273 -33.06 9.29 -1.13
C GLY A 273 -32.55 10.29 -2.18
N LEU A 274 -33.04 10.16 -3.44
CA LEU A 274 -32.64 10.98 -4.58
C LEU A 274 -33.82 11.84 -5.06
N SER A 275 -33.52 12.98 -5.69
CA SER A 275 -34.57 13.85 -6.23
C SER A 275 -35.28 13.20 -7.43
N GLU A 276 -36.57 13.52 -7.64
CA GLU A 276 -37.31 13.06 -8.81
C GLU A 276 -36.71 13.55 -10.13
N GLU A 277 -36.08 14.74 -10.12
CA GLU A 277 -35.38 15.28 -11.28
C GLU A 277 -34.20 14.38 -11.67
N THR A 278 -33.39 13.93 -10.69
CA THR A 278 -32.28 13.00 -10.91
C THR A 278 -32.78 11.66 -11.51
N LEU A 279 -33.84 11.10 -10.94
CA LEU A 279 -34.41 9.85 -11.42
C LEU A 279 -35.02 9.98 -12.82
N SER A 280 -35.64 11.12 -13.12
CA SER A 280 -36.19 11.43 -14.45
C SER A 280 -35.10 11.52 -15.51
N SER A 281 -33.96 12.16 -15.19
CA SER A 281 -32.82 12.23 -16.11
C SER A 281 -32.25 10.85 -16.43
N TRP A 282 -32.08 10.00 -15.42
CA TRP A 282 -31.62 8.61 -15.61
C TRP A 282 -32.61 7.75 -16.41
N ASP A 283 -33.90 7.97 -16.20
CA ASP A 283 -34.94 7.28 -16.95
C ASP A 283 -34.94 7.64 -18.45
N GLN A 284 -34.50 8.87 -18.79
CA GLN A 284 -34.35 9.34 -20.18
C GLN A 284 -33.06 8.81 -20.81
N GLU A 285 -31.95 8.73 -20.09
CA GLU A 285 -30.68 8.14 -20.58
C GLU A 285 -30.85 6.67 -20.95
N SER A 286 -31.65 5.92 -20.20
CA SER A 286 -31.89 4.49 -20.41
C SER A 286 -32.82 4.18 -21.63
N VAL A 287 -33.47 5.18 -22.22
CA VAL A 287 -34.31 5.03 -23.41
C VAL A 287 -33.54 5.32 -24.70
N ASN A 288 -32.39 5.98 -24.62
CA ASN A 288 -31.57 6.40 -25.76
C ASN A 288 -30.36 5.48 -26.03
N ASN A 289 -30.16 4.43 -25.20
CA ASN A 289 -29.18 3.35 -25.39
C ASN A 289 -29.90 2.02 -25.64
#